data_8d9fae3874d9e0a1891abc2eca8dfbcf
#
_entry.id   8d9fae3874d9e0a1891abc2eca8dfbcf
#
_cell.length_a   1.000
_cell.length_b   1.000
_cell.length_c   1.000
_cell.angle_alpha   90.00
_cell.angle_beta   90.00
_cell.angle_gamma   90.00
#
_symmetry.space_group_name_H-M   'P 1'
#
loop_
_entity.id
_entity.type
_entity.pdbx_description
1 polymer ?
#
loop_
_entity_poly.entity_id
_entity_poly.type
_entity_poly.pdbx_seq_one_letter_code
_entity_poly.pdbx_strand_id
1 'polypeptide(L)'
;GQDSEIVSLRDRYKYCTDYVWATSAMQRDDRLPIPVSWWRSVCLRIRLTSVPSSSHGRTNGRRALSSRQMMALDAARLYHLRGLDQAAVAQVLHVSRPQVSKLLATARELGYIRTHVVDPRESDRELVQTLTQRFRIAGLLLVSPSGPTTGDLLHALGAGAAHLTSNLVLPGKEDASFWWSRTVQACALEMACAPLRPRALYQCAGTAPGHDIHLSMRTFMERTDVEAHPCPVPLLHPSVTARLTAEESPAARQHESRRASSAVLILGSSRQDMDLICRSDLVTSQEREQIRRNAVGHLCGRFIDADGRVVAPTLGQRTSSPTLAQLRRSRRTVLITHGAHQVEFVRAATLRGYVDHIVTDVSTAELLLKYA
;
A
#
# COMPACT_ATOMS: atom_id res chain seq x y z
N GLY A 1 24.03 -40.58 17.00
CA GLY A 1 22.59 -40.62 16.66
C GLY A 1 21.89 -39.27 16.78
N GLN A 2 22.66 -38.17 17.07
CA GLN A 2 22.10 -36.80 17.13
C GLN A 2 22.49 -35.91 15.95
N ASP A 3 23.50 -36.28 15.19
CA ASP A 3 24.00 -35.49 14.05
C ASP A 3 23.25 -35.74 12.74
N SER A 4 22.50 -36.83 12.61
CA SER A 4 21.69 -37.13 11.41
C SER A 4 20.33 -36.43 11.36
N GLU A 5 19.80 -36.00 12.51
CA GLU A 5 18.53 -35.22 12.54
C GLU A 5 18.76 -33.74 12.24
N ILE A 6 19.92 -33.19 12.54
CA ILE A 6 20.25 -31.77 12.30
C ILE A 6 20.43 -31.49 10.80
N VAL A 7 20.93 -32.45 10.03
CA VAL A 7 21.11 -32.32 8.56
C VAL A 7 19.74 -32.36 7.84
N SER A 8 18.81 -33.19 8.35
CA SER A 8 17.44 -33.29 7.79
C SER A 8 16.57 -32.02 8.02
N LEU A 9 16.86 -31.28 9.09
CA LEU A 9 16.19 -30.02 9.38
C LEU A 9 16.74 -28.85 8.55
N ARG A 10 18.00 -28.87 8.16
CA ARG A 10 18.63 -27.85 7.32
C ARG A 10 18.06 -27.80 5.91
N ASP A 11 17.65 -28.91 5.33
CA ASP A 11 17.11 -28.99 3.98
C ASP A 11 15.63 -28.63 3.88
N ARG A 12 14.88 -28.71 4.98
CA ARG A 12 13.46 -28.32 5.03
C ARG A 12 13.20 -26.83 5.30
N TYR A 13 14.21 -26.09 5.77
CA TYR A 13 14.08 -24.69 6.16
C TYR A 13 14.97 -23.73 5.38
N LYS A 14 15.30 -24.06 4.13
CA LYS A 14 16.05 -23.17 3.22
C LYS A 14 15.38 -21.82 2.95
N TYR A 15 14.15 -21.62 3.40
CA TYR A 15 13.37 -20.37 3.25
C TYR A 15 13.18 -19.59 4.55
N CYS A 16 13.74 -20.04 5.67
CA CYS A 16 13.65 -19.36 6.97
C CYS A 16 14.96 -18.71 7.46
N THR A 17 15.98 -18.60 6.63
CA THR A 17 17.31 -18.11 7.05
C THR A 17 17.38 -16.60 7.30
N ASP A 18 16.39 -15.82 6.87
CA ASP A 18 16.38 -14.36 7.11
C ASP A 18 15.96 -13.98 8.53
N TYR A 19 15.37 -14.91 9.30
CA TYR A 19 14.96 -14.66 10.71
C TYR A 19 16.04 -14.97 11.75
N VAL A 20 17.02 -15.79 11.43
CA VAL A 20 18.05 -16.24 12.39
C VAL A 20 19.15 -15.19 12.59
N TRP A 21 19.37 -14.29 11.64
CA TRP A 21 20.43 -13.28 11.72
C TRP A 21 20.03 -12.00 12.50
N ALA A 22 18.77 -11.71 12.63
CA ALA A 22 18.31 -10.63 13.51
C ALA A 22 18.56 -10.92 15.00
N THR A 23 18.60 -12.23 15.37
CA THR A 23 18.88 -12.65 16.75
C THR A 23 20.36 -12.61 17.10
N SER A 24 21.26 -12.80 16.14
CA SER A 24 22.72 -12.76 16.38
C SER A 24 23.26 -11.34 16.63
N ALA A 25 22.60 -10.33 16.07
CA ALA A 25 22.96 -8.91 16.35
C ALA A 25 22.40 -8.41 17.69
N MET A 26 21.31 -9.01 18.17
CA MET A 26 20.67 -8.66 19.45
C MET A 26 21.30 -9.31 20.68
N GLN A 27 22.14 -10.35 20.51
CA GLN A 27 22.82 -11.03 21.63
C GLN A 27 24.01 -10.25 22.21
N ARG A 28 24.29 -9.06 21.74
CA ARG A 28 25.38 -8.20 22.30
C ARG A 28 24.92 -7.02 23.16
N ASP A 29 23.64 -6.92 23.45
CA ASP A 29 23.15 -5.89 24.37
C ASP A 29 22.38 -6.54 25.54
N ASP A 30 23.09 -6.71 26.67
CA ASP A 30 22.64 -7.42 27.88
C ASP A 30 21.55 -6.66 28.69
N ARG A 31 20.79 -5.74 28.09
CA ARG A 31 19.89 -4.84 28.86
C ARG A 31 18.40 -5.01 28.63
N LEU A 32 17.94 -6.04 27.91
CA LEU A 32 16.50 -6.30 27.77
C LEU A 32 16.16 -7.77 28.01
N PRO A 33 15.49 -8.13 29.13
CA PRO A 33 15.06 -9.49 29.41
C PRO A 33 13.69 -9.75 28.73
N ILE A 34 13.68 -10.44 27.61
CA ILE A 34 12.46 -11.02 27.04
C ILE A 34 12.46 -12.52 27.39
N PRO A 35 11.47 -13.06 28.11
CA PRO A 35 11.44 -14.44 28.54
C PRO A 35 11.31 -15.43 27.36
N VAL A 36 12.12 -16.48 27.36
CA VAL A 36 12.13 -17.57 26.36
C VAL A 36 10.77 -18.27 26.20
N SER A 37 9.87 -18.16 27.17
CA SER A 37 8.49 -18.67 27.16
C SER A 37 7.61 -18.02 26.09
N TRP A 38 7.92 -16.81 25.65
CA TRP A 38 7.14 -16.08 24.64
C TRP A 38 7.32 -16.71 23.24
N TRP A 39 8.51 -17.24 22.94
CA TRP A 39 8.83 -17.89 21.67
C TRP A 39 8.11 -19.22 21.46
N ARG A 40 7.85 -19.97 22.54
CA ARG A 40 7.08 -21.23 22.45
C ARG A 40 5.60 -21.00 22.10
N SER A 41 5.01 -19.87 22.47
CA SER A 41 3.60 -19.56 22.19
C SER A 41 3.37 -19.11 20.76
N VAL A 42 4.35 -18.48 20.10
CA VAL A 42 4.23 -18.02 18.71
C VAL A 42 4.41 -19.18 17.73
N CYS A 43 5.36 -20.09 17.99
CA CYS A 43 5.59 -21.25 17.12
C CYS A 43 4.47 -22.33 17.22
N LEU A 44 3.68 -22.37 18.28
CA LEU A 44 2.63 -23.41 18.49
C LEU A 44 1.28 -23.04 17.86
N ARG A 45 1.10 -21.85 17.30
CA ARG A 45 -0.16 -21.44 16.64
C ARG A 45 -0.20 -21.67 15.13
N ILE A 46 0.87 -22.16 14.51
CA ILE A 46 0.84 -22.63 13.11
C ILE A 46 0.63 -24.15 13.11
N ARG A 47 -0.49 -24.62 13.59
CA ARG A 47 -0.97 -25.97 13.28
C ARG A 47 -1.75 -25.90 11.99
N LEU A 48 -1.17 -26.42 10.93
CA LEU A 48 -1.82 -26.72 9.67
C LEU A 48 -3.04 -27.63 9.94
N THR A 49 -4.22 -27.11 9.75
CA THR A 49 -5.42 -27.93 9.58
C THR A 49 -5.32 -28.57 8.20
N SER A 50 -5.24 -29.89 8.19
CA SER A 50 -5.31 -30.72 7.00
C SER A 50 -6.63 -30.50 6.27
N VAL A 51 -6.56 -30.04 5.02
CA VAL A 51 -7.69 -29.99 4.10
C VAL A 51 -7.83 -31.36 3.43
N PRO A 52 -9.04 -31.95 3.40
CA PRO A 52 -9.24 -33.21 2.71
C PRO A 52 -9.09 -33.04 1.20
N SER A 53 -8.37 -33.95 0.57
CA SER A 53 -8.18 -34.06 -0.87
C SER A 53 -9.49 -34.39 -1.56
N SER A 54 -10.07 -33.45 -2.30
CA SER A 54 -11.00 -33.74 -3.39
C SER A 54 -10.38 -33.30 -4.72
N SER A 55 -10.13 -34.30 -5.54
CA SER A 55 -9.70 -34.19 -6.92
C SER A 55 -10.70 -33.42 -7.77
N HIS A 56 -10.30 -32.29 -8.35
CA HIS A 56 -10.62 -31.89 -9.74
C HIS A 56 -9.79 -30.66 -10.10
N GLY A 57 -9.00 -30.82 -11.16
CA GLY A 57 -7.95 -29.90 -11.57
C GLY A 57 -8.43 -28.54 -12.07
N ARG A 58 -7.60 -27.59 -11.72
CA ARG A 58 -7.05 -26.53 -12.56
C ARG A 58 -5.99 -25.82 -11.71
N THR A 59 -4.76 -26.31 -11.78
CA THR A 59 -3.59 -25.69 -11.21
C THR A 59 -3.27 -24.42 -12.01
N ASN A 60 -3.56 -23.26 -11.43
CA ASN A 60 -2.88 -22.03 -11.80
C ASN A 60 -1.44 -22.16 -11.25
N GLY A 61 -0.58 -22.82 -12.06
CA GLY A 61 0.81 -23.07 -11.72
C GLY A 61 1.56 -21.74 -11.56
N ARG A 62 1.95 -21.40 -10.34
CA ARG A 62 3.12 -20.56 -10.15
C ARG A 62 4.25 -21.26 -10.88
N ARG A 63 4.63 -20.71 -12.02
CA ARG A 63 5.73 -21.25 -12.84
C ARG A 63 6.98 -21.22 -11.96
N ALA A 64 7.48 -22.39 -11.58
CA ALA A 64 8.71 -22.49 -10.79
C ALA A 64 9.81 -21.74 -11.53
N LEU A 65 10.55 -20.90 -10.81
CA LEU A 65 11.67 -20.18 -11.38
C LEU A 65 12.71 -21.19 -11.87
N SER A 66 13.26 -20.99 -13.06
CA SER A 66 14.39 -21.79 -13.53
C SER A 66 15.61 -21.56 -12.65
N SER A 67 16.55 -22.51 -12.61
CA SER A 67 17.80 -22.37 -11.83
C SER A 67 18.53 -21.06 -12.17
N ARG A 68 18.55 -20.65 -13.43
CA ARG A 68 19.14 -19.38 -13.87
C ARG A 68 18.39 -18.16 -13.33
N GLN A 69 17.07 -18.21 -13.28
CA GLN A 69 16.25 -17.12 -12.70
C GLN A 69 16.45 -17.02 -11.19
N MET A 70 16.56 -18.14 -10.49
CA MET A 70 16.89 -18.14 -9.07
C MET A 70 18.29 -17.56 -8.80
N MET A 71 19.31 -17.97 -9.55
CA MET A 71 20.65 -17.40 -9.42
C MET A 71 20.68 -15.89 -9.71
N ALA A 72 19.92 -15.42 -10.70
CA ALA A 72 19.80 -13.99 -11.00
C ALA A 72 19.14 -13.22 -9.85
N LEU A 73 18.11 -13.79 -9.22
CA LEU A 73 17.46 -13.21 -8.04
C LEU A 73 18.40 -13.16 -6.83
N ASP A 74 19.14 -14.24 -6.58
CA ASP A 74 20.09 -14.33 -5.46
C ASP A 74 21.25 -13.35 -5.66
N ALA A 75 21.80 -13.24 -6.87
CA ALA A 75 22.81 -12.24 -7.21
C ALA A 75 22.30 -10.80 -6.97
N ALA A 76 21.06 -10.52 -7.36
CA ALA A 76 20.44 -9.22 -7.15
C ALA A 76 20.28 -8.90 -5.65
N ARG A 77 19.84 -9.86 -4.85
CA ARG A 77 19.71 -9.72 -3.38
C ARG A 77 21.04 -9.44 -2.70
N LEU A 78 22.06 -10.23 -3.03
CA LEU A 78 23.38 -10.06 -2.44
C LEU A 78 24.00 -8.71 -2.79
N TYR A 79 23.87 -8.27 -4.04
CA TYR A 79 24.44 -7.02 -4.51
C TYR A 79 23.68 -5.80 -4.00
N HIS A 80 22.34 -5.75 -4.20
CA HIS A 80 21.54 -4.56 -3.91
C HIS A 80 21.02 -4.46 -2.47
N LEU A 81 20.67 -5.58 -1.83
CA LEU A 81 20.11 -5.55 -0.47
C LEU A 81 21.18 -5.75 0.62
N ARG A 82 22.26 -6.51 0.32
CA ARG A 82 23.35 -6.73 1.28
C ARG A 82 24.58 -5.87 1.01
N GLY A 83 24.59 -5.09 -0.07
CA GLY A 83 25.69 -4.19 -0.41
C GLY A 83 27.01 -4.87 -0.75
N LEU A 84 26.98 -6.17 -1.11
CA LEU A 84 28.18 -6.89 -1.50
C LEU A 84 28.64 -6.42 -2.88
N ASP A 85 29.95 -6.31 -3.09
CA ASP A 85 30.49 -6.06 -4.41
C ASP A 85 30.40 -7.32 -5.31
N GLN A 86 30.61 -7.15 -6.62
CA GLN A 86 30.50 -8.28 -7.55
C GLN A 86 31.50 -9.39 -7.30
N ALA A 87 32.65 -9.12 -6.66
CA ALA A 87 33.65 -10.13 -6.32
C ALA A 87 33.17 -10.98 -5.13
N ALA A 88 32.63 -10.34 -4.10
CA ALA A 88 32.05 -11.04 -2.95
C ALA A 88 30.80 -11.85 -3.35
N VAL A 89 29.93 -11.31 -4.23
CA VAL A 89 28.79 -12.04 -4.79
C VAL A 89 29.27 -13.28 -5.56
N ALA A 90 30.34 -13.16 -6.35
CA ALA A 90 30.92 -14.26 -7.10
C ALA A 90 31.41 -15.39 -6.19
N GLN A 91 32.04 -15.04 -5.07
CA GLN A 91 32.49 -16.01 -4.06
C GLN A 91 31.31 -16.73 -3.39
N VAL A 92 30.25 -15.97 -2.98
CA VAL A 92 29.09 -16.55 -2.31
C VAL A 92 28.29 -17.48 -3.22
N LEU A 93 28.16 -17.13 -4.51
CA LEU A 93 27.42 -17.93 -5.49
C LEU A 93 28.26 -18.97 -6.22
N HIS A 94 29.57 -19.04 -5.91
CA HIS A 94 30.53 -19.95 -6.57
C HIS A 94 30.53 -19.80 -8.10
N VAL A 95 30.53 -18.58 -8.59
CA VAL A 95 30.53 -18.21 -10.03
C VAL A 95 31.66 -17.21 -10.31
N SER A 96 31.96 -17.00 -11.59
CA SER A 96 32.93 -15.96 -11.96
C SER A 96 32.31 -14.56 -11.88
N ARG A 97 33.13 -13.51 -11.64
CA ARG A 97 32.70 -12.12 -11.62
C ARG A 97 31.97 -11.69 -12.92
N PRO A 98 32.42 -12.09 -14.15
CA PRO A 98 31.65 -11.85 -15.36
C PRO A 98 30.26 -12.52 -15.37
N GLN A 99 30.13 -13.68 -14.75
CA GLN A 99 28.81 -14.32 -14.61
C GLN A 99 27.88 -13.55 -13.67
N VAL A 100 28.39 -12.97 -12.57
CA VAL A 100 27.61 -12.09 -11.71
C VAL A 100 27.07 -10.90 -12.48
N SER A 101 27.88 -10.25 -13.31
CA SER A 101 27.44 -9.14 -14.16
C SER A 101 26.27 -9.55 -15.09
N LYS A 102 26.38 -10.75 -15.72
CA LYS A 102 25.30 -11.30 -16.56
C LYS A 102 24.05 -11.65 -15.76
N LEU A 103 24.20 -12.19 -14.54
CA LEU A 103 23.06 -12.48 -13.65
C LEU A 103 22.33 -11.21 -13.21
N LEU A 104 23.06 -10.13 -12.89
CA LEU A 104 22.48 -8.85 -12.57
C LEU A 104 21.76 -8.21 -13.77
N ALA A 105 22.31 -8.33 -14.98
CA ALA A 105 21.63 -7.92 -16.22
C ALA A 105 20.33 -8.72 -16.42
N THR A 106 20.38 -10.05 -16.30
CA THR A 106 19.19 -10.91 -16.38
C THR A 106 18.16 -10.54 -15.31
N ALA A 107 18.58 -10.22 -14.09
CA ALA A 107 17.68 -9.79 -13.02
C ALA A 107 16.96 -8.48 -13.35
N ARG A 108 17.62 -7.53 -14.05
CA ARG A 108 16.99 -6.30 -14.56
C ARG A 108 15.99 -6.60 -15.67
N GLU A 109 16.39 -7.42 -16.66
CA GLU A 109 15.52 -7.83 -17.77
C GLU A 109 14.26 -8.56 -17.29
N LEU A 110 14.37 -9.36 -16.23
CA LEU A 110 13.24 -10.08 -15.61
C LEU A 110 12.42 -9.20 -14.63
N GLY A 111 12.82 -7.94 -14.42
CA GLY A 111 12.13 -7.03 -13.50
C GLY A 111 12.34 -7.33 -12.01
N TYR A 112 13.32 -8.16 -11.65
CA TYR A 112 13.70 -8.43 -10.25
C TYR A 112 14.46 -7.25 -9.62
N ILE A 113 15.12 -6.43 -10.43
CA ILE A 113 15.74 -5.17 -10.05
C ILE A 113 14.96 -4.05 -10.74
N ARG A 114 14.43 -3.15 -9.94
CA ARG A 114 13.86 -1.89 -10.41
C ARG A 114 14.66 -0.78 -9.77
N THR A 115 15.25 0.10 -10.57
CA THR A 115 16.03 1.23 -10.08
C THR A 115 15.20 2.49 -10.23
N HIS A 116 14.96 3.18 -9.12
CA HIS A 116 14.38 4.51 -9.13
C HIS A 116 15.50 5.52 -8.86
N VAL A 117 15.74 6.42 -9.79
CA VAL A 117 16.65 7.54 -9.60
C VAL A 117 15.83 8.75 -9.20
N VAL A 118 15.95 9.19 -7.97
CA VAL A 118 15.39 10.48 -7.53
C VAL A 118 16.41 11.54 -7.89
N ASP A 119 16.19 12.27 -8.96
CA ASP A 119 16.98 13.47 -9.26
C ASP A 119 16.33 14.65 -8.52
N PRO A 120 16.99 15.22 -7.50
CA PRO A 120 16.46 16.39 -6.80
C PRO A 120 16.40 17.66 -7.69
N ARG A 121 16.95 17.61 -8.90
CA ARG A 121 16.85 18.67 -9.89
C ARG A 121 15.60 18.53 -10.76
N GLU A 122 15.05 17.30 -10.91
CA GLU A 122 13.83 16.99 -11.68
C GLU A 122 12.56 17.32 -10.91
N SER A 123 12.61 17.51 -9.58
CA SER A 123 11.50 18.15 -8.89
C SER A 123 11.48 19.60 -9.38
N ASP A 124 10.60 19.88 -10.32
CA ASP A 124 10.36 21.25 -10.76
C ASP A 124 9.90 22.07 -9.54
N ARG A 125 10.88 22.66 -8.83
CA ARG A 125 10.66 23.38 -7.58
C ARG A 125 9.65 24.49 -7.76
N GLU A 126 9.66 25.13 -8.92
CA GLU A 126 8.74 26.20 -9.26
C GLU A 126 7.31 25.65 -9.43
N LEU A 127 7.15 24.53 -10.14
CA LEU A 127 5.86 23.83 -10.31
C LEU A 127 5.30 23.38 -8.97
N VAL A 128 6.13 22.72 -8.14
CA VAL A 128 5.74 22.26 -6.78
C VAL A 128 5.34 23.45 -5.92
N GLN A 129 6.16 24.52 -5.91
CA GLN A 129 5.87 25.71 -5.10
C GLN A 129 4.57 26.38 -5.54
N THR A 130 4.39 26.57 -6.86
CA THR A 130 3.19 27.20 -7.43
C THR A 130 1.94 26.42 -7.10
N LEU A 131 1.94 25.09 -7.31
CA LEU A 131 0.78 24.24 -7.03
C LEU A 131 0.49 24.13 -5.53
N THR A 132 1.53 24.02 -4.69
CA THR A 132 1.37 23.96 -3.23
C THR A 132 0.71 25.23 -2.71
N GLN A 133 1.14 26.39 -3.17
CA GLN A 133 0.54 27.69 -2.81
C GLN A 133 -0.89 27.83 -3.34
N ARG A 134 -1.11 27.50 -4.61
CA ARG A 134 -2.39 27.69 -5.29
C ARG A 134 -3.49 26.79 -4.73
N PHE A 135 -3.17 25.54 -4.45
CA PHE A 135 -4.08 24.56 -3.85
C PHE A 135 -4.12 24.60 -2.31
N ARG A 136 -3.24 25.37 -1.67
CA ARG A 136 -3.12 25.49 -0.21
C ARG A 136 -2.91 24.12 0.46
N ILE A 137 -2.10 23.28 -0.16
CA ILE A 137 -1.71 21.97 0.38
C ILE A 137 -0.39 22.05 1.13
N ALA A 138 -0.19 21.13 2.08
CA ALA A 138 1.03 21.07 2.89
C ALA A 138 2.24 20.52 2.11
N GLY A 139 2.00 19.70 1.08
CA GLY A 139 3.08 19.14 0.27
C GLY A 139 2.61 18.52 -1.04
N LEU A 140 3.49 18.57 -2.03
CA LEU A 140 3.34 17.92 -3.32
C LEU A 140 4.63 17.17 -3.64
N LEU A 141 4.54 15.89 -3.89
CA LEU A 141 5.64 15.06 -4.38
C LEU A 141 5.40 14.70 -5.83
N LEU A 142 6.29 15.13 -6.70
CA LEU A 142 6.30 14.74 -8.11
C LEU A 142 7.15 13.50 -8.30
N VAL A 143 6.67 12.58 -9.13
CA VAL A 143 7.40 11.37 -9.50
C VAL A 143 7.58 11.29 -11.00
N SER A 144 8.71 10.74 -11.43
CA SER A 144 9.02 10.44 -12.81
C SER A 144 9.10 8.94 -13.01
N PRO A 145 8.24 8.35 -13.87
CA PRO A 145 8.31 6.91 -14.14
C PRO A 145 9.59 6.57 -14.92
N SER A 146 10.15 5.39 -14.63
CA SER A 146 11.38 4.90 -15.29
C SER A 146 11.16 4.40 -16.72
N GLY A 147 9.90 4.29 -17.15
CA GLY A 147 9.51 3.83 -18.48
C GLY A 147 8.08 4.24 -18.83
N PRO A 148 7.62 3.90 -20.06
CA PRO A 148 6.37 4.42 -20.60
C PRO A 148 5.13 3.66 -20.17
N THR A 149 5.26 2.57 -19.41
CA THR A 149 4.12 1.72 -19.05
C THR A 149 3.36 2.23 -17.83
N THR A 150 2.07 1.89 -17.74
CA THR A 150 1.28 2.13 -16.52
C THR A 150 1.90 1.45 -15.29
N GLY A 151 2.59 0.32 -15.48
CA GLY A 151 3.32 -0.37 -14.41
C GLY A 151 4.47 0.47 -13.85
N ASP A 152 5.25 1.11 -14.73
CA ASP A 152 6.35 1.99 -14.34
C ASP A 152 5.83 3.21 -13.58
N LEU A 153 4.72 3.78 -14.04
CA LEU A 153 4.07 4.92 -13.37
C LEU A 153 3.55 4.52 -11.97
N LEU A 154 2.86 3.38 -11.86
CA LEU A 154 2.37 2.89 -10.57
C LEU A 154 3.52 2.59 -9.61
N HIS A 155 4.63 2.04 -10.12
CA HIS A 155 5.84 1.82 -9.32
C HIS A 155 6.41 3.14 -8.78
N ALA A 156 6.57 4.15 -9.64
CA ALA A 156 7.07 5.47 -9.23
C ALA A 156 6.15 6.15 -8.21
N LEU A 157 4.84 6.13 -8.43
CA LEU A 157 3.84 6.65 -7.51
C LEU A 157 3.87 5.90 -6.16
N GLY A 158 4.00 4.57 -6.20
CA GLY A 158 4.10 3.73 -5.02
C GLY A 158 5.33 4.04 -4.19
N ALA A 159 6.51 4.13 -4.83
CA ALA A 159 7.77 4.46 -4.17
C ALA A 159 7.75 5.87 -3.55
N GLY A 160 7.28 6.87 -4.30
CA GLY A 160 7.12 8.24 -3.80
C GLY A 160 6.16 8.33 -2.62
N ALA A 161 5.02 7.65 -2.71
CA ALA A 161 4.03 7.62 -1.64
C ALA A 161 4.53 6.89 -0.39
N ALA A 162 5.24 5.77 -0.56
CA ALA A 162 5.86 5.03 0.54
C ALA A 162 6.89 5.89 1.27
N HIS A 163 7.72 6.61 0.53
CA HIS A 163 8.69 7.55 1.09
C HIS A 163 8.00 8.71 1.83
N LEU A 164 7.05 9.38 1.20
CA LEU A 164 6.33 10.51 1.81
C LEU A 164 5.60 10.09 3.10
N THR A 165 4.83 9.01 3.05
CA THR A 165 4.05 8.53 4.20
C THR A 165 4.92 8.07 5.35
N SER A 166 6.08 7.46 5.07
CA SER A 166 7.04 7.06 6.11
C SER A 166 7.61 8.26 6.88
N ASN A 167 7.73 9.42 6.24
CA ASN A 167 8.19 10.66 6.86
C ASN A 167 7.08 11.40 7.63
N LEU A 168 5.82 11.07 7.39
CA LEU A 168 4.66 11.71 8.03
C LEU A 168 4.18 11.00 9.29
N VAL A 169 4.70 9.82 9.61
CA VAL A 169 4.26 9.00 10.75
C VAL A 169 5.42 8.82 11.72
N LEU A 170 5.18 9.07 12.99
CA LEU A 170 6.15 8.76 14.05
C LEU A 170 6.17 7.25 14.29
N PRO A 171 7.31 6.57 14.00
CA PRO A 171 7.39 5.12 14.07
C PRO A 171 7.02 4.57 15.44
N GLY A 172 6.14 3.57 15.47
CA GLY A 172 5.67 2.89 16.68
C GLY A 172 4.82 3.73 17.64
N LYS A 173 4.59 5.01 17.35
CA LYS A 173 3.84 5.92 18.22
C LYS A 173 2.48 6.33 17.67
N GLU A 174 2.39 6.48 16.36
CA GLU A 174 1.18 6.96 15.68
C GLU A 174 0.57 5.85 14.83
N ASP A 175 -0.75 5.87 14.72
CA ASP A 175 -1.51 5.00 13.82
C ASP A 175 -1.60 5.62 12.42
N ALA A 176 -1.79 4.78 11.41
CA ALA A 176 -2.09 5.21 10.06
C ALA A 176 -3.38 4.56 9.57
N SER A 177 -4.06 5.21 8.64
CA SER A 177 -5.24 4.68 7.98
C SER A 177 -5.07 4.70 6.47
N PHE A 178 -5.79 3.84 5.78
CA PHE A 178 -5.74 3.81 4.32
C PHE A 178 -7.10 3.50 3.71
N TRP A 179 -7.36 4.11 2.55
CA TRP A 179 -8.42 3.72 1.64
C TRP A 179 -7.83 2.86 0.54
N TRP A 180 -8.47 1.74 0.24
CA TRP A 180 -8.01 0.85 -0.82
C TRP A 180 -8.12 1.52 -2.20
N SER A 181 -7.06 1.35 -3.00
CA SER A 181 -7.01 1.68 -4.43
C SER A 181 -5.78 1.01 -5.06
N ARG A 182 -5.70 1.01 -6.39
CA ARG A 182 -4.50 0.52 -7.09
C ARG A 182 -3.24 1.30 -6.75
N THR A 183 -3.34 2.60 -6.59
CA THR A 183 -2.20 3.45 -6.23
C THR A 183 -1.76 3.22 -4.79
N VAL A 184 -2.68 2.99 -3.86
CA VAL A 184 -2.37 2.62 -2.48
C VAL A 184 -1.78 1.21 -2.40
N GLN A 185 -2.23 0.28 -3.24
CA GLN A 185 -1.61 -1.03 -3.37
C GLN A 185 -0.17 -0.93 -3.89
N ALA A 186 0.09 -0.08 -4.88
CA ALA A 186 1.44 0.19 -5.35
C ALA A 186 2.33 0.76 -4.23
N CYS A 187 1.81 1.69 -3.42
CA CYS A 187 2.48 2.21 -2.23
C CYS A 187 2.85 1.07 -1.25
N ALA A 188 1.92 0.17 -0.96
CA ALA A 188 2.17 -0.97 -0.08
C ALA A 188 3.26 -1.91 -0.62
N LEU A 189 3.32 -2.14 -1.93
CA LEU A 189 4.35 -2.96 -2.56
C LEU A 189 5.76 -2.36 -2.42
N GLU A 190 5.87 -1.04 -2.37
CA GLU A 190 7.14 -0.32 -2.27
C GLU A 190 7.60 -0.06 -0.82
N MET A 191 6.80 -0.43 0.18
CA MET A 191 7.13 -0.24 1.61
C MET A 191 8.43 -0.95 2.04
N ALA A 192 8.91 -1.92 1.27
CA ALA A 192 10.19 -2.57 1.55
C ALA A 192 11.40 -1.61 1.48
N CYS A 193 11.32 -0.57 0.60
CA CYS A 193 12.40 0.41 0.41
C CYS A 193 12.29 1.60 1.37
N ALA A 194 11.07 1.99 1.74
CA ALA A 194 10.78 3.08 2.66
C ALA A 194 9.64 2.63 3.61
N PRO A 195 9.94 1.79 4.61
CA PRO A 195 8.89 1.16 5.40
C PRO A 195 8.13 2.17 6.24
N LEU A 196 6.83 2.25 6.00
CA LEU A 196 5.89 2.87 6.92
C LEU A 196 5.88 2.04 8.21
N ARG A 197 6.14 2.64 9.34
CA ARG A 197 6.16 1.98 10.66
C ARG A 197 5.20 2.64 11.63
N PRO A 198 3.89 2.65 11.35
CA PRO A 198 2.92 3.10 12.32
C PRO A 198 2.83 2.11 13.49
N ARG A 199 2.21 2.51 14.57
CA ARG A 199 1.84 1.59 15.66
C ARG A 199 0.84 0.55 15.18
N ALA A 200 -0.17 0.96 14.39
CA ALA A 200 -1.14 0.10 13.74
C ALA A 200 -1.67 0.73 12.44
N LEU A 201 -2.20 -0.10 11.55
CA LEU A 201 -2.83 0.28 10.29
C LEU A 201 -4.34 0.03 10.35
N TYR A 202 -5.16 1.02 10.04
CA TYR A 202 -6.61 0.93 10.02
C TYR A 202 -7.18 1.12 8.63
N GLN A 203 -8.00 0.18 8.20
CA GLN A 203 -8.74 0.33 6.94
C GLN A 203 -9.86 1.37 7.10
N CYS A 204 -9.99 2.32 6.17
CA CYS A 204 -10.96 3.41 6.26
C CYS A 204 -12.42 2.98 6.11
N ALA A 205 -12.66 1.89 5.40
CA ALA A 205 -14.01 1.36 5.19
C ALA A 205 -13.93 -0.14 4.88
N GLY A 206 -15.02 -0.83 5.12
CA GLY A 206 -15.15 -2.25 4.82
C GLY A 206 -15.23 -2.55 3.33
N THR A 207 -15.49 -3.81 3.02
CA THR A 207 -15.52 -4.32 1.66
C THR A 207 -16.66 -3.72 0.84
N ALA A 208 -16.36 -3.36 -0.42
CA ALA A 208 -17.36 -3.21 -1.45
C ALA A 208 -17.38 -4.51 -2.30
N PRO A 209 -18.52 -4.90 -2.87
CA PRO A 209 -18.60 -6.06 -3.74
C PRO A 209 -17.58 -5.97 -4.89
N GLY A 210 -16.83 -7.04 -5.14
CA GLY A 210 -15.83 -7.11 -6.20
C GLY A 210 -14.45 -6.52 -5.88
N HIS A 211 -14.23 -6.01 -4.66
CA HIS A 211 -12.91 -5.57 -4.21
C HIS A 211 -12.18 -6.66 -3.44
N ASP A 212 -11.00 -7.02 -3.87
CA ASP A 212 -10.07 -7.84 -3.07
C ASP A 212 -9.28 -6.96 -2.08
N ILE A 213 -10.01 -6.45 -1.09
CA ILE A 213 -9.44 -5.62 -0.02
C ILE A 213 -8.43 -6.42 0.81
N HIS A 214 -8.64 -7.73 0.93
CA HIS A 214 -7.74 -8.60 1.66
C HIS A 214 -6.33 -8.61 1.05
N LEU A 215 -6.22 -8.42 -0.27
CA LEU A 215 -4.91 -8.35 -0.93
C LEU A 215 -4.11 -7.12 -0.49
N SER A 216 -4.72 -5.95 -0.44
CA SER A 216 -4.03 -4.72 0.00
C SER A 216 -3.67 -4.76 1.47
N MET A 217 -4.59 -5.25 2.33
CA MET A 217 -4.33 -5.48 3.76
C MET A 217 -3.14 -6.41 3.95
N ARG A 218 -3.19 -7.57 3.28
CA ARG A 218 -2.12 -8.57 3.35
C ARG A 218 -0.80 -7.99 2.86
N THR A 219 -0.81 -7.21 1.79
CA THR A 219 0.40 -6.56 1.25
C THR A 219 0.99 -5.58 2.26
N PHE A 220 0.18 -4.76 2.93
CA PHE A 220 0.68 -3.88 3.98
C PHE A 220 1.26 -4.67 5.15
N MET A 221 0.59 -5.71 5.63
CA MET A 221 1.08 -6.56 6.72
C MET A 221 2.41 -7.22 6.37
N GLU A 222 2.50 -7.82 5.18
CA GLU A 222 3.71 -8.51 4.70
C GLU A 222 4.91 -7.55 4.49
N ARG A 223 4.65 -6.27 4.21
CA ARG A 223 5.68 -5.29 3.87
C ARG A 223 6.08 -4.38 5.04
N THR A 224 5.19 -4.15 5.97
CA THR A 224 5.43 -3.20 7.07
C THR A 224 5.69 -3.89 8.41
N ASP A 225 5.43 -5.17 8.55
CA ASP A 225 5.47 -5.92 9.82
C ASP A 225 4.63 -5.24 10.93
N VAL A 226 3.53 -4.58 10.52
CA VAL A 226 2.63 -3.81 11.39
C VAL A 226 1.28 -4.49 11.45
N GLU A 227 0.68 -4.49 12.63
CA GLU A 227 -0.68 -5.01 12.81
C GLU A 227 -1.68 -4.18 12.01
N ALA A 228 -2.48 -4.84 11.15
CA ALA A 228 -3.48 -4.18 10.34
C ALA A 228 -4.90 -4.62 10.74
N HIS A 229 -5.77 -3.63 10.95
CA HIS A 229 -7.13 -3.80 11.42
C HIS A 229 -8.12 -3.55 10.27
N PRO A 230 -8.81 -4.60 9.78
CA PRO A 230 -9.88 -4.44 8.80
C PRO A 230 -11.04 -3.68 9.41
N CYS A 231 -11.75 -2.91 8.57
CA CYS A 231 -12.99 -2.28 9.01
C CYS A 231 -14.06 -3.37 9.22
N PRO A 232 -14.68 -3.44 10.43
CA PRO A 232 -15.60 -4.52 10.76
C PRO A 232 -17.00 -4.39 10.14
N VAL A 233 -17.28 -3.28 9.45
CA VAL A 233 -18.56 -3.02 8.81
C VAL A 233 -18.42 -2.88 7.30
N PRO A 234 -19.41 -3.31 6.49
CA PRO A 234 -19.34 -3.13 5.02
C PRO A 234 -19.34 -1.65 4.63
N LEU A 235 -18.85 -1.35 3.43
CA LEU A 235 -18.84 0.01 2.90
C LEU A 235 -20.25 0.57 2.72
N LEU A 236 -21.14 -0.22 2.10
CA LEU A 236 -22.51 0.20 1.75
C LEU A 236 -23.53 -0.62 2.55
N HIS A 237 -24.62 0.07 2.93
CA HIS A 237 -25.74 -0.51 3.66
C HIS A 237 -27.05 -0.30 2.89
N PRO A 238 -28.05 -1.21 3.08
CA PRO A 238 -29.34 -1.07 2.40
C PRO A 238 -30.13 0.15 2.89
N SER A 239 -29.92 0.60 4.12
CA SER A 239 -30.57 1.77 4.70
C SER A 239 -29.67 2.51 5.68
N VAL A 240 -30.07 3.73 6.05
CA VAL A 240 -29.40 4.53 7.10
C VAL A 240 -29.48 3.80 8.44
N THR A 241 -30.62 3.21 8.79
CA THR A 241 -30.79 2.45 10.02
C THR A 241 -29.84 1.26 10.08
N ALA A 242 -29.74 0.47 8.99
CA ALA A 242 -28.84 -0.66 8.93
C ALA A 242 -27.37 -0.23 9.11
N ARG A 243 -26.98 0.91 8.55
CA ARG A 243 -25.65 1.49 8.76
C ARG A 243 -25.41 1.85 10.23
N LEU A 244 -26.32 2.62 10.82
CA LEU A 244 -26.20 3.03 12.23
C LEU A 244 -26.11 1.86 13.16
N THR A 245 -26.97 0.84 13.00
CA THR A 245 -26.92 -0.39 13.80
C THR A 245 -25.59 -1.12 13.67
N ALA A 246 -25.02 -1.21 12.46
CA ALA A 246 -23.72 -1.86 12.25
C ALA A 246 -22.58 -1.08 12.92
N GLU A 247 -22.62 0.26 12.85
CA GLU A 247 -21.60 1.16 13.42
C GLU A 247 -21.69 1.24 14.95
N GLU A 248 -22.83 0.89 15.56
CA GLU A 248 -23.02 0.86 17.01
C GLU A 248 -22.34 -0.32 17.70
N SER A 249 -21.89 -1.33 16.96
CA SER A 249 -21.18 -2.47 17.55
C SER A 249 -19.90 -2.00 18.27
N PRO A 250 -19.53 -2.61 19.41
CA PRO A 250 -18.30 -2.24 20.13
C PRO A 250 -17.05 -2.26 19.26
N ALA A 251 -16.94 -3.27 18.38
CA ALA A 251 -15.82 -3.40 17.45
C ALA A 251 -15.77 -2.25 16.44
N ALA A 252 -16.93 -1.85 15.87
CA ALA A 252 -17.01 -0.75 14.92
C ALA A 252 -16.66 0.61 15.58
N ARG A 253 -17.19 0.85 16.78
CA ARG A 253 -16.87 2.09 17.54
C ARG A 253 -15.40 2.16 17.92
N GLN A 254 -14.81 1.07 18.38
CA GLN A 254 -13.38 1.04 18.69
C GLN A 254 -12.53 1.27 17.44
N HIS A 255 -12.85 0.61 16.33
CA HIS A 255 -12.17 0.77 15.05
C HIS A 255 -12.26 2.23 14.58
N GLU A 256 -13.46 2.82 14.59
CA GLU A 256 -13.68 4.21 14.18
C GLU A 256 -12.87 5.21 15.03
N SER A 257 -12.86 5.04 16.35
CA SER A 257 -12.09 5.89 17.27
C SER A 257 -10.60 5.84 16.96
N ARG A 258 -10.05 4.66 16.70
CA ARG A 258 -8.64 4.48 16.35
C ARG A 258 -8.32 5.06 14.97
N ARG A 259 -9.15 4.76 13.98
CA ARG A 259 -9.03 5.30 12.63
C ARG A 259 -9.08 6.83 12.63
N ALA A 260 -10.02 7.42 13.35
CA ALA A 260 -10.17 8.88 13.43
C ALA A 260 -8.98 9.59 14.10
N SER A 261 -8.24 8.89 14.96
CA SER A 261 -7.02 9.39 15.61
C SER A 261 -5.73 9.13 14.83
N SER A 262 -5.81 8.52 13.66
CA SER A 262 -4.64 8.23 12.82
C SER A 262 -3.89 9.52 12.43
N ALA A 263 -2.57 9.45 12.45
CA ALA A 263 -1.70 10.58 12.10
C ALA A 263 -1.69 10.88 10.60
N VAL A 264 -1.87 9.85 9.79
CA VAL A 264 -1.93 9.96 8.34
C VAL A 264 -3.07 9.09 7.79
N LEU A 265 -3.75 9.61 6.78
CA LEU A 265 -4.73 8.91 5.98
C LEU A 265 -4.24 8.82 4.53
N ILE A 266 -3.98 7.61 4.06
CA ILE A 266 -3.49 7.34 2.70
C ILE A 266 -4.68 7.05 1.81
N LEU A 267 -4.86 7.89 0.81
CA LEU A 267 -5.96 7.82 -0.15
C LEU A 267 -5.44 7.56 -1.56
N GLY A 268 -6.19 6.81 -2.32
CA GLY A 268 -6.07 6.75 -3.76
C GLY A 268 -7.44 6.97 -4.39
N SER A 269 -7.45 7.42 -5.62
CA SER A 269 -8.67 7.59 -6.39
C SER A 269 -8.43 7.18 -7.83
N SER A 270 -9.35 6.42 -8.38
CA SER A 270 -9.36 6.09 -9.80
C SER A 270 -10.81 6.00 -10.30
N ARG A 271 -10.98 6.13 -11.63
CA ARG A 271 -12.28 5.90 -12.26
C ARG A 271 -12.77 4.47 -12.06
N GLN A 272 -11.84 3.51 -12.02
CA GLN A 272 -12.18 2.10 -11.78
C GLN A 272 -12.77 1.87 -10.38
N ASP A 273 -12.28 2.58 -9.36
CA ASP A 273 -12.83 2.48 -8.00
C ASP A 273 -14.25 3.04 -7.95
N MET A 274 -14.53 4.13 -8.68
CA MET A 274 -15.89 4.68 -8.81
C MET A 274 -16.82 3.66 -9.46
N ASP A 275 -16.39 3.04 -10.55
CA ASP A 275 -17.19 2.04 -11.29
C ASP A 275 -17.49 0.81 -10.42
N LEU A 276 -16.54 0.36 -9.62
CA LEU A 276 -16.72 -0.77 -8.72
C LEU A 276 -17.78 -0.48 -7.64
N ILE A 277 -17.73 0.70 -7.02
CA ILE A 277 -18.75 1.11 -6.04
C ILE A 277 -20.13 1.20 -6.72
N CYS A 278 -20.21 1.80 -7.91
CA CYS A 278 -21.45 1.96 -8.66
C CYS A 278 -22.07 0.64 -9.15
N ARG A 279 -21.28 -0.46 -9.27
CA ARG A 279 -21.81 -1.79 -9.63
C ARG A 279 -22.53 -2.50 -8.49
N SER A 280 -22.43 -2.01 -7.27
CA SER A 280 -23.13 -2.60 -6.14
C SER A 280 -24.64 -2.53 -6.32
N ASP A 281 -25.36 -3.62 -6.02
CA ASP A 281 -26.84 -3.67 -6.03
C ASP A 281 -27.47 -2.72 -5.00
N LEU A 282 -26.68 -2.29 -4.02
CA LEU A 282 -27.10 -1.29 -3.03
C LEU A 282 -27.11 0.14 -3.56
N VAL A 283 -26.56 0.39 -4.75
CA VAL A 283 -26.61 1.70 -5.42
C VAL A 283 -27.80 1.72 -6.36
N THR A 284 -28.73 2.65 -6.16
CA THR A 284 -29.92 2.77 -7.00
C THR A 284 -29.60 3.32 -8.40
N SER A 285 -30.47 3.08 -9.38
CA SER A 285 -30.31 3.62 -10.73
C SER A 285 -30.25 5.15 -10.74
N GLN A 286 -31.01 5.80 -9.87
CA GLN A 286 -31.02 7.27 -9.72
C GLN A 286 -29.68 7.77 -9.17
N GLU A 287 -29.12 7.12 -8.14
CA GLU A 287 -27.83 7.47 -7.57
C GLU A 287 -26.69 7.26 -8.58
N ARG A 288 -26.72 6.15 -9.35
CA ARG A 288 -25.77 5.91 -10.44
C ARG A 288 -25.80 7.02 -11.48
N GLU A 289 -26.99 7.46 -11.86
CA GLU A 289 -27.13 8.52 -12.84
C GLU A 289 -26.66 9.86 -12.31
N GLN A 290 -26.94 10.19 -11.04
CA GLN A 290 -26.39 11.39 -10.38
C GLN A 290 -24.87 11.37 -10.36
N ILE A 291 -24.27 10.24 -9.99
CA ILE A 291 -22.81 10.07 -9.95
C ILE A 291 -22.23 10.21 -11.35
N ARG A 292 -22.79 9.53 -12.33
CA ARG A 292 -22.32 9.57 -13.72
C ARG A 292 -22.32 10.98 -14.31
N ARG A 293 -23.33 11.79 -13.98
CA ARG A 293 -23.48 13.16 -14.53
C ARG A 293 -22.61 14.18 -13.82
N ASN A 294 -22.47 14.07 -12.50
CA ASN A 294 -22.00 15.18 -11.69
C ASN A 294 -20.71 14.88 -10.93
N ALA A 295 -20.36 13.61 -10.72
CA ALA A 295 -19.19 13.31 -9.93
C ALA A 295 -17.90 13.39 -10.75
N VAL A 296 -16.93 14.14 -10.23
CA VAL A 296 -15.55 14.20 -10.77
C VAL A 296 -14.63 13.18 -10.11
N GLY A 297 -15.01 12.64 -8.94
CA GLY A 297 -14.26 11.64 -8.21
C GLY A 297 -14.91 11.28 -6.88
N HIS A 298 -14.19 10.52 -6.06
CA HIS A 298 -14.64 10.16 -4.71
C HIS A 298 -13.51 10.19 -3.69
N LEU A 299 -13.84 10.39 -2.44
CA LEU A 299 -12.99 10.24 -1.27
C LEU A 299 -13.64 9.21 -0.34
N CYS A 300 -12.99 8.07 -0.15
CA CYS A 300 -13.50 6.98 0.69
C CYS A 300 -14.95 6.57 0.34
N GLY A 301 -15.27 6.46 -0.96
CA GLY A 301 -16.61 6.10 -1.42
C GLY A 301 -17.66 7.22 -1.37
N ARG A 302 -17.26 8.44 -1.01
CA ARG A 302 -18.12 9.64 -1.04
C ARG A 302 -17.82 10.43 -2.29
N PHE A 303 -18.80 10.50 -3.18
CA PHE A 303 -18.67 11.16 -4.48
C PHE A 303 -18.78 12.67 -4.34
N ILE A 304 -17.93 13.39 -5.09
CA ILE A 304 -17.91 14.87 -5.10
C ILE A 304 -18.01 15.41 -6.53
N ASP A 305 -18.63 16.58 -6.67
CA ASP A 305 -18.66 17.36 -7.91
C ASP A 305 -17.42 18.25 -8.07
N ALA A 306 -17.36 19.02 -9.16
CA ALA A 306 -16.27 19.94 -9.46
C ALA A 306 -16.06 21.06 -8.43
N ASP A 307 -17.09 21.38 -7.64
CA ASP A 307 -17.01 22.31 -6.52
C ASP A 307 -16.63 21.61 -5.18
N GLY A 308 -16.43 20.29 -5.19
CA GLY A 308 -16.17 19.48 -4.01
C GLY A 308 -17.38 19.28 -3.09
N ARG A 309 -18.60 19.46 -3.61
CA ARG A 309 -19.84 19.16 -2.89
C ARG A 309 -20.23 17.70 -3.05
N VAL A 310 -20.96 17.18 -2.08
CA VAL A 310 -21.42 15.77 -2.12
C VAL A 310 -22.37 15.54 -3.29
N VAL A 311 -22.08 14.53 -4.09
CA VAL A 311 -23.00 13.95 -5.10
C VAL A 311 -23.65 12.71 -4.49
N ALA A 312 -24.94 12.48 -4.80
CA ALA A 312 -25.73 11.38 -4.26
C ALA A 312 -25.70 11.31 -2.70
N PRO A 313 -26.23 12.35 -2.03
CA PRO A 313 -26.17 12.43 -0.56
C PRO A 313 -26.88 11.27 0.14
N THR A 314 -27.92 10.70 -0.45
CA THR A 314 -28.64 9.52 0.06
C THR A 314 -27.72 8.29 0.13
N LEU A 315 -26.89 8.05 -0.89
CA LEU A 315 -25.87 7.03 -0.86
C LEU A 315 -24.84 7.33 0.23
N GLY A 316 -24.39 8.58 0.33
CA GLY A 316 -23.45 9.01 1.37
C GLY A 316 -23.96 8.75 2.79
N GLN A 317 -25.27 8.87 3.04
CA GLN A 317 -25.89 8.54 4.34
C GLN A 317 -25.87 7.05 4.67
N ARG A 318 -25.77 6.18 3.66
CA ARG A 318 -25.72 4.72 3.80
C ARG A 318 -24.31 4.15 3.67
N THR A 319 -23.29 5.00 3.62
CA THR A 319 -21.88 4.64 3.44
C THR A 319 -21.14 4.69 4.76
N SER A 320 -20.56 3.57 5.20
CA SER A 320 -19.68 3.47 6.37
C SER A 320 -18.23 3.75 5.97
N SER A 321 -17.88 5.03 5.98
CA SER A 321 -16.54 5.54 5.70
C SER A 321 -16.38 6.93 6.33
N PRO A 322 -15.17 7.48 6.41
CA PRO A 322 -14.96 8.86 6.85
C PRO A 322 -15.88 9.82 6.09
N THR A 323 -16.56 10.67 6.82
CA THR A 323 -17.30 11.78 6.21
C THR A 323 -16.33 12.83 5.65
N LEU A 324 -16.74 13.63 4.68
CA LEU A 324 -15.91 14.72 4.17
C LEU A 324 -15.53 15.72 5.27
N ALA A 325 -16.39 15.90 6.27
CA ALA A 325 -16.09 16.73 7.44
C ALA A 325 -15.00 16.11 8.33
N GLN A 326 -14.97 14.79 8.46
CA GLN A 326 -13.89 14.08 9.17
C GLN A 326 -12.58 14.14 8.39
N LEU A 327 -12.60 14.00 7.05
CA LEU A 327 -11.41 14.15 6.21
C LEU A 327 -10.77 15.52 6.39
N ARG A 328 -11.56 16.60 6.40
CA ARG A 328 -11.06 17.97 6.67
C ARG A 328 -10.41 18.14 8.06
N ARG A 329 -10.75 17.30 9.01
CA ARG A 329 -10.20 17.33 10.38
C ARG A 329 -9.06 16.34 10.57
N SER A 330 -8.79 15.51 9.58
CA SER A 330 -7.65 14.57 9.62
C SER A 330 -6.36 15.36 9.72
N ARG A 331 -5.39 14.84 10.46
CA ARG A 331 -4.12 15.56 10.66
C ARG A 331 -3.32 15.70 9.39
N ARG A 332 -3.28 14.63 8.58
CA ARG A 332 -2.55 14.56 7.31
C ARG A 332 -3.26 13.60 6.38
N THR A 333 -3.68 14.09 5.24
CA THR A 333 -4.27 13.29 4.15
C THR A 333 -3.31 13.27 2.99
N VAL A 334 -2.94 12.08 2.53
CA VAL A 334 -2.07 11.88 1.36
C VAL A 334 -2.87 11.26 0.25
N LEU A 335 -3.05 11.97 -0.86
CA LEU A 335 -3.70 11.48 -2.07
C LEU A 335 -2.65 11.02 -3.08
N ILE A 336 -2.75 9.76 -3.51
CA ILE A 336 -1.93 9.19 -4.58
C ILE A 336 -2.78 9.12 -5.84
N THR A 337 -2.44 9.89 -6.85
CA THR A 337 -3.27 10.03 -8.05
C THR A 337 -2.45 10.31 -9.30
N HIS A 338 -3.02 10.05 -10.48
CA HIS A 338 -2.38 10.37 -11.76
C HIS A 338 -3.39 10.45 -12.90
N GLY A 339 -2.97 11.14 -13.98
CA GLY A 339 -3.68 11.20 -15.24
C GLY A 339 -4.65 12.38 -15.36
N ALA A 340 -4.86 12.81 -16.61
CA ALA A 340 -5.68 13.99 -16.94
C ALA A 340 -7.11 13.92 -16.38
N HIS A 341 -7.67 12.71 -16.30
CA HIS A 341 -9.03 12.48 -15.80
C HIS A 341 -9.19 12.73 -14.29
N GLN A 342 -8.08 12.89 -13.55
CA GLN A 342 -8.09 13.17 -12.11
C GLN A 342 -7.91 14.67 -11.79
N VAL A 343 -7.57 15.49 -12.77
CA VAL A 343 -7.25 16.91 -12.56
C VAL A 343 -8.40 17.67 -11.90
N GLU A 344 -9.61 17.49 -12.40
CA GLU A 344 -10.81 18.14 -11.86
C GLU A 344 -11.15 17.66 -10.44
N PHE A 345 -10.98 16.35 -10.20
CA PHE A 345 -11.14 15.76 -8.86
C PHE A 345 -10.13 16.31 -7.86
N VAL A 346 -8.83 16.36 -8.24
CA VAL A 346 -7.79 16.90 -7.37
C VAL A 346 -8.07 18.34 -7.01
N ARG A 347 -8.44 19.15 -8.00
CA ARG A 347 -8.85 20.54 -7.80
C ARG A 347 -10.02 20.67 -6.82
N ALA A 348 -11.06 19.89 -7.01
CA ALA A 348 -12.25 19.90 -6.14
C ALA A 348 -11.91 19.47 -4.71
N ALA A 349 -11.10 18.41 -4.55
CA ALA A 349 -10.71 17.88 -3.25
C ALA A 349 -9.82 18.84 -2.45
N THR A 350 -8.87 19.50 -3.12
CA THR A 350 -7.97 20.49 -2.49
C THR A 350 -8.71 21.80 -2.16
N LEU A 351 -9.58 22.29 -3.05
CA LEU A 351 -10.41 23.47 -2.80
C LEU A 351 -11.20 23.38 -1.49
N ARG A 352 -11.65 22.20 -1.13
CA ARG A 352 -12.39 21.94 0.11
C ARG A 352 -11.55 21.56 1.31
N GLY A 353 -10.23 21.44 1.13
CA GLY A 353 -9.33 21.03 2.20
C GLY A 353 -9.56 19.57 2.65
N TYR A 354 -9.88 18.68 1.71
CA TYR A 354 -9.99 17.25 1.99
C TYR A 354 -8.66 16.53 1.88
N VAL A 355 -7.67 17.16 1.26
CA VAL A 355 -6.34 16.61 0.96
C VAL A 355 -5.27 17.61 1.34
N ASP A 356 -4.25 17.16 2.06
CA ASP A 356 -3.13 17.99 2.51
C ASP A 356 -1.85 17.75 1.72
N HIS A 357 -1.66 16.51 1.24
CA HIS A 357 -0.48 16.12 0.48
C HIS A 357 -0.90 15.36 -0.77
N ILE A 358 -0.17 15.56 -1.84
CA ILE A 358 -0.42 14.88 -3.12
C ILE A 358 0.87 14.21 -3.58
N VAL A 359 0.74 12.98 -4.09
CA VAL A 359 1.77 12.28 -4.85
C VAL A 359 1.23 12.06 -6.26
N THR A 360 1.91 12.63 -7.25
CA THR A 360 1.48 12.55 -8.66
C THR A 360 2.68 12.62 -9.60
N ASP A 361 2.45 12.32 -10.87
CA ASP A 361 3.45 12.47 -11.93
C ASP A 361 3.53 13.92 -12.45
N VAL A 362 4.65 14.25 -13.07
CA VAL A 362 4.92 15.62 -13.61
C VAL A 362 3.86 16.03 -14.64
N SER A 363 3.45 15.12 -15.53
CA SER A 363 2.47 15.44 -16.58
C SER A 363 1.09 15.77 -16.00
N THR A 364 0.67 15.09 -14.95
CA THR A 364 -0.57 15.41 -14.21
C THR A 364 -0.46 16.74 -13.48
N ALA A 365 0.71 17.03 -12.88
CA ALA A 365 0.96 18.32 -12.21
C ALA A 365 0.93 19.51 -13.16
N GLU A 366 1.51 19.37 -14.36
CA GLU A 366 1.44 20.40 -15.42
C GLU A 366 -0.02 20.67 -15.87
N LEU A 367 -0.83 19.60 -15.97
CA LEU A 367 -2.26 19.77 -16.25
C LEU A 367 -3.00 20.47 -15.09
N LEU A 368 -2.68 20.11 -13.84
CA LEU A 368 -3.21 20.82 -12.68
C LEU A 368 -2.90 22.31 -12.71
N LEU A 369 -1.70 22.69 -13.15
CA LEU A 369 -1.32 24.10 -13.30
C LEU A 369 -2.16 24.84 -14.32
N LYS A 370 -2.53 24.19 -15.43
CA LYS A 370 -3.36 24.78 -16.49
C LYS A 370 -4.82 24.99 -16.08
N TYR A 371 -5.35 24.13 -15.21
CA TYR A 371 -6.75 24.14 -14.76
C TYR A 371 -6.95 24.73 -13.36
N ALA A 372 -5.89 25.19 -12.73
CA ALA A 372 -5.94 25.66 -11.34
C ALA A 372 -6.36 27.16 -11.19
#